data_f29769869bcee0a83c692216785b1d57
#
_entry.id   f29769869bcee0a83c692216785b1d57
#
_cell.length_a   1.000
_cell.length_b   1.000
_cell.length_c   1.000
_cell.angle_alpha   90.00
_cell.angle_beta   90.00
_cell.angle_gamma   90.00
#
_symmetry.space_group_name_H-M   'P 1'
#
loop_
_entity.id
_entity.type
_entity.pdbx_description
1 polymer ?
#
loop_
_entity_poly.entity_id
_entity_poly.type
_entity_poly.pdbx_seq_one_letter_code
_entity_poly.pdbx_strand_id
1 'polypeptide(L)'
;MVSRKEAITVKLNQVTEDVLKVIDSYGFKQEGAYNLRLNGMAVCHGDSRHIAIVKKTDLPGIDIRISSEAQNEQVHIPVVMSEPGLDVVYNDFYVEDGADVTIVAGCGIHGEGCSETRHDGIHTFHVGKNANVKYVENHYAEGNGTGGKILNPVTKIYVGENSVFTLETTQIKGVDSTKRETFVELGPNAKLYVTEKLMT
;
A
#
# COMPACT_ATOMS: atom_id res chain seq x y z
N MET A 1 0.12 -29.19 18.64
CA MET A 1 1.33 -28.39 18.91
C MET A 1 1.55 -27.51 17.69
N VAL A 2 1.09 -26.28 17.73
CA VAL A 2 1.27 -25.32 16.64
C VAL A 2 2.60 -24.64 16.91
N SER A 3 3.59 -24.86 16.02
CA SER A 3 4.89 -24.20 16.06
C SER A 3 4.69 -22.67 15.93
N ARG A 4 4.95 -21.93 16.99
CA ARG A 4 5.18 -20.49 16.90
C ARG A 4 6.41 -20.30 16.01
N LYS A 5 6.21 -19.91 14.75
CA LYS A 5 7.29 -19.30 13.97
C LYS A 5 7.73 -18.06 14.72
N GLU A 6 8.97 -18.02 15.15
CA GLU A 6 9.58 -16.82 15.72
C GLU A 6 9.45 -15.71 14.66
N ALA A 7 8.70 -14.68 15.01
CA ALA A 7 8.61 -13.48 14.17
C ALA A 7 10.01 -12.85 14.15
N ILE A 8 10.64 -12.84 12.99
CA ILE A 8 11.89 -12.10 12.78
C ILE A 8 11.59 -10.65 13.10
N THR A 9 12.08 -10.18 14.25
CA THR A 9 11.92 -8.79 14.64
C THR A 9 12.86 -7.95 13.76
N VAL A 10 12.34 -7.39 12.68
CA VAL A 10 13.07 -6.43 11.86
C VAL A 10 13.29 -5.18 12.72
N LYS A 11 14.55 -4.90 13.03
CA LYS A 11 14.93 -3.67 13.72
C LYS A 11 14.97 -2.55 12.67
N LEU A 12 14.01 -1.64 12.73
CA LEU A 12 13.99 -0.47 11.87
C LEU A 12 15.03 0.56 12.36
N ASN A 13 15.61 1.30 11.43
CA ASN A 13 16.42 2.47 11.76
C ASN A 13 15.52 3.70 11.96
N GLN A 14 16.07 4.76 12.57
CA GLN A 14 15.31 5.96 12.90
C GLN A 14 14.67 6.62 11.69
N VAL A 15 15.38 6.69 10.55
CA VAL A 15 14.87 7.27 9.30
C VAL A 15 13.62 6.53 8.83
N THR A 16 13.67 5.20 8.80
CA THR A 16 12.52 4.37 8.42
C THR A 16 11.34 4.59 9.36
N GLU A 17 11.58 4.65 10.67
CA GLU A 17 10.52 4.90 11.65
C GLU A 17 9.87 6.27 11.46
N ASP A 18 10.66 7.30 11.21
CA ASP A 18 10.16 8.66 11.04
C ASP A 18 9.34 8.80 9.75
N VAL A 19 9.79 8.19 8.65
CA VAL A 19 9.01 8.12 7.40
C VAL A 19 7.70 7.38 7.63
N LEU A 20 7.71 6.21 8.31
CA LEU A 20 6.49 5.44 8.60
C LEU A 20 5.47 6.23 9.43
N LYS A 21 5.91 7.10 10.35
CA LYS A 21 5.01 7.99 11.11
C LYS A 21 4.31 8.99 10.20
N VAL A 22 5.04 9.58 9.25
CA VAL A 22 4.49 10.60 8.34
C VAL A 22 3.48 10.02 7.37
N ILE A 23 3.73 8.80 6.86
CA ILE A 23 2.81 8.13 5.93
C ILE A 23 1.67 7.35 6.63
N ASP A 24 1.48 7.57 7.94
CA ASP A 24 0.43 6.94 8.75
C ASP A 24 0.51 5.41 8.77
N SER A 25 1.72 4.89 8.88
CA SER A 25 1.97 3.45 8.86
C SER A 25 2.89 2.96 9.98
N TYR A 26 3.16 3.75 11.02
CA TYR A 26 4.08 3.36 12.09
C TYR A 26 3.55 2.19 12.93
N GLY A 27 2.24 2.15 13.20
CA GLY A 27 1.57 1.11 13.98
C GLY A 27 1.18 -0.16 13.21
N PHE A 28 1.57 -0.29 11.95
CA PHE A 28 1.07 -1.29 11.00
C PHE A 28 0.99 -2.73 11.51
N LYS A 29 1.92 -3.17 12.38
CA LYS A 29 1.94 -4.56 12.91
C LYS A 29 0.84 -4.87 13.91
N GLN A 30 0.18 -3.85 14.44
CA GLN A 30 -0.82 -3.98 15.51
C GLN A 30 -2.25 -3.80 15.01
N GLU A 31 -2.40 -3.38 13.75
CA GLU A 31 -3.68 -2.93 13.19
C GLU A 31 -4.30 -3.91 12.17
N GLY A 32 -3.71 -5.08 12.00
CA GLY A 32 -4.25 -6.10 11.09
C GLY A 32 -3.17 -6.83 10.29
N ALA A 33 -3.52 -7.25 9.07
CA ALA A 33 -2.55 -7.82 8.15
C ALA A 33 -1.58 -6.76 7.64
N TYR A 34 -0.33 -7.13 7.36
CA TYR A 34 0.67 -6.16 6.91
C TYR A 34 1.75 -6.75 6.02
N ASN A 35 2.33 -5.92 5.15
CA ASN A 35 3.55 -6.22 4.41
C ASN A 35 4.43 -4.98 4.31
N LEU A 36 5.53 -4.95 5.07
CA LEU A 36 6.52 -3.87 4.99
C LEU A 36 7.54 -4.15 3.89
N ARG A 37 7.76 -3.13 3.06
CA ARG A 37 8.75 -3.14 1.99
C ARG A 37 9.79 -2.03 2.22
N LEU A 38 11.08 -2.41 2.22
CA LEU A 38 12.21 -1.47 2.37
C LEU A 38 13.16 -1.64 1.19
N ASN A 39 13.53 -0.54 0.53
CA ASN A 39 14.51 -0.49 -0.55
C ASN A 39 14.30 -1.61 -1.59
N GLY A 40 13.08 -1.74 -2.07
CA GLY A 40 12.71 -2.74 -3.08
C GLY A 40 12.52 -4.17 -2.58
N MET A 41 12.65 -4.45 -1.28
CA MET A 41 12.50 -5.79 -0.72
C MET A 41 11.37 -5.89 0.31
N ALA A 42 10.57 -6.94 0.24
CA ALA A 42 9.64 -7.31 1.31
C ALA A 42 10.45 -7.84 2.50
N VAL A 43 10.40 -7.15 3.65
CA VAL A 43 11.22 -7.48 4.84
C VAL A 43 10.44 -8.18 5.94
N CYS A 44 9.15 -7.94 6.05
CA CYS A 44 8.27 -8.69 6.94
C CYS A 44 6.81 -8.58 6.48
N HIS A 45 6.02 -9.61 6.78
CA HIS A 45 4.58 -9.61 6.58
C HIS A 45 3.90 -10.38 7.71
N GLY A 46 2.61 -10.15 7.87
CA GLY A 46 1.74 -10.90 8.78
C GLY A 46 0.32 -10.91 8.24
N ASP A 47 -0.31 -12.08 8.36
CA ASP A 47 -1.72 -12.28 8.05
C ASP A 47 -2.59 -11.88 9.23
N SER A 48 -3.86 -11.54 8.99
CA SER A 48 -4.90 -11.53 10.01
C SER A 48 -5.76 -12.81 9.92
N ARG A 49 -6.84 -12.85 10.69
CA ARG A 49 -7.76 -14.01 10.66
C ARG A 49 -8.42 -14.19 9.28
N HIS A 50 -8.79 -13.09 8.63
CA HIS A 50 -9.56 -13.12 7.40
C HIS A 50 -8.84 -12.46 6.22
N ILE A 51 -7.57 -12.05 6.40
CA ILE A 51 -6.73 -11.47 5.34
C ILE A 51 -5.42 -12.24 5.25
N ALA A 52 -5.17 -12.84 4.09
CA ALA A 52 -3.93 -13.57 3.79
C ALA A 52 -3.07 -12.81 2.77
N ILE A 53 -1.76 -12.75 3.01
CA ILE A 53 -0.79 -12.10 2.13
C ILE A 53 0.11 -13.17 1.52
N VAL A 54 0.10 -13.28 0.20
CA VAL A 54 0.86 -14.29 -0.54
C VAL A 54 1.85 -13.59 -1.47
N LYS A 55 3.12 -13.97 -1.38
CA LYS A 55 4.15 -13.45 -2.29
C LYS A 55 3.88 -13.96 -3.72
N LYS A 56 3.93 -13.07 -4.70
CA LYS A 56 3.89 -13.44 -6.12
C LYS A 56 5.16 -14.22 -6.52
N THR A 57 5.01 -15.13 -7.49
CA THR A 57 6.10 -15.96 -8.00
C THR A 57 6.62 -15.49 -9.35
N ASP A 58 5.84 -14.72 -10.07
CA ASP A 58 6.09 -14.26 -11.44
C ASP A 58 6.57 -12.80 -11.52
N LEU A 59 6.11 -11.95 -10.61
CA LEU A 59 6.44 -10.52 -10.54
C LEU A 59 6.80 -10.11 -9.11
N PRO A 60 7.59 -9.03 -8.92
CA PRO A 60 7.78 -8.45 -7.60
C PRO A 60 6.44 -7.96 -7.03
N GLY A 61 6.02 -8.45 -5.87
CA GLY A 61 4.77 -8.03 -5.25
C GLY A 61 4.06 -9.13 -4.48
N ILE A 62 2.80 -8.87 -4.16
CA ILE A 62 1.96 -9.73 -3.32
C ILE A 62 0.53 -9.80 -3.85
N ASP A 63 -0.11 -10.93 -3.57
CA ASP A 63 -1.57 -11.08 -3.61
C ASP A 63 -2.11 -10.95 -2.20
N ILE A 64 -3.10 -10.08 -2.01
CA ILE A 64 -3.81 -9.88 -0.75
C ILE A 64 -5.23 -10.44 -0.92
N ARG A 65 -5.54 -11.50 -0.18
CA ARG A 65 -6.83 -12.18 -0.25
C ARG A 65 -7.64 -11.83 0.98
N ILE A 66 -8.78 -11.19 0.78
CA ILE A 66 -9.66 -10.66 1.83
C ILE A 66 -10.96 -11.46 1.76
N SER A 67 -11.20 -12.26 2.79
CA SER A 67 -12.36 -13.13 2.90
C SER A 67 -13.65 -12.34 3.13
N SER A 68 -14.78 -12.90 2.73
CA SER A 68 -16.12 -12.37 3.01
C SER A 68 -16.43 -12.19 4.50
N GLU A 69 -15.69 -12.87 5.38
CA GLU A 69 -15.81 -12.73 6.83
C GLU A 69 -15.05 -11.51 7.39
N ALA A 70 -14.22 -10.83 6.58
CA ALA A 70 -13.52 -9.61 6.99
C ALA A 70 -14.55 -8.49 7.18
N GLN A 71 -14.69 -8.01 8.41
CA GLN A 71 -15.62 -6.93 8.77
C GLN A 71 -14.86 -5.87 9.56
N ASN A 72 -14.73 -4.67 8.96
CA ASN A 72 -13.98 -3.55 9.52
C ASN A 72 -12.52 -3.93 9.86
N GLU A 73 -11.91 -4.79 9.04
CA GLU A 73 -10.51 -5.17 9.16
C GLU A 73 -9.59 -4.23 8.38
N GLN A 74 -8.29 -4.28 8.73
CA GLN A 74 -7.29 -3.43 8.09
C GLN A 74 -6.15 -4.25 7.51
N VAL A 75 -5.55 -3.72 6.44
CA VAL A 75 -4.27 -4.19 5.91
C VAL A 75 -3.36 -3.01 5.60
N HIS A 76 -2.11 -3.11 6.03
CA HIS A 76 -1.09 -2.09 5.83
C HIS A 76 0.00 -2.58 4.89
N ILE A 77 0.30 -1.83 3.85
CA ILE A 77 1.37 -2.14 2.89
C ILE A 77 2.36 -0.96 2.73
N PRO A 78 3.06 -0.59 3.82
CA PRO A 78 4.00 0.52 3.76
C PRO A 78 5.24 0.19 2.93
N VAL A 79 5.73 1.20 2.20
CA VAL A 79 6.97 1.17 1.45
C VAL A 79 7.86 2.33 1.89
N VAL A 80 9.11 2.05 2.22
CA VAL A 80 10.12 3.08 2.50
C VAL A 80 11.35 2.85 1.63
N MET A 81 11.74 3.89 0.91
CA MET A 81 12.96 3.92 0.11
C MET A 81 13.94 4.92 0.75
N SER A 82 15.05 4.43 1.26
CA SER A 82 16.14 5.24 1.84
C SER A 82 17.46 5.07 1.09
N GLU A 83 17.47 4.25 0.05
CA GLU A 83 18.60 4.02 -0.84
C GLU A 83 18.18 4.36 -2.28
N PRO A 84 19.09 4.92 -3.10
CA PRO A 84 18.82 5.20 -4.51
C PRO A 84 18.45 3.94 -5.29
N GLY A 85 17.62 4.09 -6.29
CA GLY A 85 17.25 3.02 -7.20
C GLY A 85 15.78 3.02 -7.58
N LEU A 86 15.39 2.04 -8.39
CA LEU A 86 14.02 1.82 -8.84
C LEU A 86 13.43 0.60 -8.14
N ASP A 87 12.30 0.81 -7.48
CA ASP A 87 11.43 -0.28 -7.00
C ASP A 87 10.12 -0.28 -7.80
N VAL A 88 9.82 -1.40 -8.45
CA VAL A 88 8.55 -1.64 -9.13
C VAL A 88 7.84 -2.78 -8.44
N VAL A 89 6.61 -2.58 -7.99
CA VAL A 89 5.86 -3.59 -7.24
C VAL A 89 4.42 -3.73 -7.75
N TYR A 90 3.95 -4.98 -7.83
CA TYR A 90 2.61 -5.35 -8.29
C TYR A 90 1.85 -5.98 -7.13
N ASN A 91 0.82 -5.30 -6.63
CA ASN A 91 -0.02 -5.79 -5.56
C ASN A 91 -1.45 -5.96 -6.05
N ASP A 92 -1.96 -7.19 -5.99
CA ASP A 92 -3.33 -7.48 -6.37
C ASP A 92 -4.16 -7.79 -5.11
N PHE A 93 -5.29 -7.11 -5.00
CA PHE A 93 -6.24 -7.24 -3.89
C PHE A 93 -7.47 -7.98 -4.38
N TYR A 94 -7.75 -9.12 -3.79
CA TYR A 94 -8.92 -9.94 -4.06
C TYR A 94 -9.87 -9.84 -2.86
N VAL A 95 -10.91 -9.02 -3.01
CA VAL A 95 -11.91 -8.78 -1.97
C VAL A 95 -13.15 -9.59 -2.28
N GLU A 96 -13.48 -10.53 -1.41
CA GLU A 96 -14.66 -11.38 -1.58
C GLU A 96 -15.97 -10.61 -1.36
N ASP A 97 -17.09 -11.22 -1.77
CA ASP A 97 -18.43 -10.64 -1.63
C ASP A 97 -18.77 -10.32 -0.17
N GLY A 98 -19.25 -9.12 0.09
CA GLY A 98 -19.69 -8.68 1.41
C GLY A 98 -18.60 -8.28 2.39
N ALA A 99 -17.32 -8.34 2.01
CA ALA A 99 -16.23 -7.91 2.88
C ALA A 99 -16.22 -6.40 3.12
N ASP A 100 -15.78 -5.99 4.31
CA ASP A 100 -15.56 -4.59 4.71
C ASP A 100 -14.10 -4.43 5.18
N VAL A 101 -13.30 -3.64 4.45
CA VAL A 101 -11.86 -3.53 4.68
C VAL A 101 -11.33 -2.14 4.41
N THR A 102 -10.38 -1.71 5.25
CA THR A 102 -9.54 -0.53 5.02
C THR A 102 -8.13 -0.97 4.63
N ILE A 103 -7.63 -0.48 3.51
CA ILE A 103 -6.29 -0.75 3.00
C ILE A 103 -5.49 0.54 3.09
N VAL A 104 -4.36 0.51 3.81
CA VAL A 104 -3.47 1.65 3.98
C VAL A 104 -2.15 1.39 3.26
N ALA A 105 -1.90 2.16 2.20
CA ALA A 105 -0.67 2.13 1.42
C ALA A 105 0.10 3.43 1.63
N GLY A 106 1.14 3.39 2.43
CA GLY A 106 2.03 4.53 2.62
C GLY A 106 3.32 4.35 1.84
N CYS A 107 3.68 5.31 0.98
CA CYS A 107 4.95 5.30 0.25
C CYS A 107 5.79 6.50 0.65
N GLY A 108 6.99 6.26 1.19
CA GLY A 108 7.89 7.31 1.62
C GLY A 108 9.31 7.16 1.07
N ILE A 109 9.91 8.26 0.65
CA ILE A 109 11.29 8.33 0.18
C ILE A 109 12.10 9.24 1.10
N HIS A 110 13.24 8.73 1.59
CA HIS A 110 14.29 9.54 2.21
C HIS A 110 15.49 9.57 1.25
N GLY A 111 15.63 10.67 0.52
CA GLY A 111 16.67 10.83 -0.51
C GLY A 111 17.90 11.56 0.01
N GLU A 112 19.04 10.87 0.05
CA GLU A 112 20.36 11.44 0.33
C GLU A 112 21.25 11.25 -0.91
N GLY A 113 22.08 12.24 -1.21
CA GLY A 113 23.01 12.15 -2.36
C GLY A 113 22.42 12.66 -3.68
N CYS A 114 23.02 12.25 -4.80
CA CYS A 114 22.70 12.80 -6.13
C CYS A 114 22.00 11.80 -7.07
N SER A 115 21.75 10.59 -6.64
CA SER A 115 21.11 9.56 -7.45
C SER A 115 19.60 9.51 -7.23
N GLU A 116 18.85 9.21 -8.28
CA GLU A 116 17.40 9.11 -8.26
C GLU A 116 16.92 7.94 -7.36
N THR A 117 15.86 8.19 -6.62
CA THR A 117 15.10 7.19 -5.86
C THR A 117 13.67 7.19 -6.38
N ARG A 118 13.20 6.05 -6.87
CA ARG A 118 11.89 5.92 -7.51
C ARG A 118 11.15 4.69 -7.04
N HIS A 119 9.87 4.87 -6.77
CA HIS A 119 8.95 3.76 -6.51
C HIS A 119 7.73 3.85 -7.43
N ASP A 120 7.47 2.76 -8.16
CA ASP A 120 6.31 2.58 -9.02
C ASP A 120 5.44 1.47 -8.42
N GLY A 121 4.39 1.85 -7.72
CA GLY A 121 3.39 0.92 -7.16
C GLY A 121 2.25 0.68 -8.15
N ILE A 122 2.08 -0.57 -8.58
CA ILE A 122 0.95 -0.99 -9.41
C ILE A 122 -0.01 -1.79 -8.54
N HIS A 123 -1.18 -1.23 -8.27
CA HIS A 123 -2.19 -1.81 -7.39
C HIS A 123 -3.45 -2.15 -8.19
N THR A 124 -3.86 -3.41 -8.15
CA THR A 124 -5.08 -3.87 -8.82
C THR A 124 -6.07 -4.39 -7.79
N PHE A 125 -7.28 -3.84 -7.78
CA PHE A 125 -8.36 -4.22 -6.87
C PHE A 125 -9.44 -4.98 -7.63
N HIS A 126 -9.67 -6.23 -7.22
CA HIS A 126 -10.78 -7.07 -7.66
C HIS A 126 -11.78 -7.14 -6.51
N VAL A 127 -12.83 -6.34 -6.59
CA VAL A 127 -13.81 -6.21 -5.51
C VAL A 127 -15.08 -6.97 -5.87
N GLY A 128 -15.46 -7.90 -5.02
CA GLY A 128 -16.68 -8.70 -5.12
C GLY A 128 -17.95 -7.85 -4.98
N LYS A 129 -19.12 -8.51 -4.85
CA LYS A 129 -20.42 -7.86 -4.71
C LYS A 129 -20.70 -7.47 -3.27
N ASN A 130 -21.48 -6.40 -3.07
CA ASN A 130 -21.92 -5.94 -1.74
C ASN A 130 -20.76 -5.67 -0.78
N ALA A 131 -19.56 -5.42 -1.28
CA ALA A 131 -18.36 -5.16 -0.49
C ALA A 131 -18.17 -3.66 -0.26
N ASN A 132 -17.45 -3.32 0.82
CA ASN A 132 -17.07 -1.96 1.15
C ASN A 132 -15.55 -1.89 1.29
N VAL A 133 -14.89 -1.14 0.42
CA VAL A 133 -13.43 -0.99 0.41
C VAL A 133 -13.06 0.47 0.57
N LYS A 134 -12.23 0.77 1.57
CA LYS A 134 -11.55 2.04 1.70
C LYS A 134 -10.06 1.86 1.42
N TYR A 135 -9.52 2.54 0.41
CA TYR A 135 -8.10 2.56 0.09
C TYR A 135 -7.53 3.95 0.37
N VAL A 136 -6.57 4.00 1.30
CA VAL A 136 -5.87 5.22 1.72
C VAL A 136 -4.43 5.14 1.26
N GLU A 137 -3.97 6.12 0.50
CA GLU A 137 -2.62 6.18 -0.03
C GLU A 137 -1.94 7.49 0.35
N ASN A 138 -0.86 7.41 1.12
CA ASN A 138 -0.08 8.57 1.58
C ASN A 138 1.31 8.58 0.93
N HIS A 139 1.65 9.66 0.25
CA HIS A 139 2.94 9.87 -0.41
C HIS A 139 3.75 10.97 0.29
N TYR A 140 4.99 10.66 0.58
CA TYR A 140 5.90 11.57 1.25
C TYR A 140 7.33 11.41 0.73
N ALA A 141 8.06 12.51 0.63
CA ALA A 141 9.50 12.43 0.43
C ALA A 141 10.21 13.52 1.25
N GLU A 142 11.43 13.21 1.62
CA GLU A 142 12.33 14.11 2.35
C GLU A 142 13.80 13.83 2.02
N GLY A 143 14.69 14.49 2.74
CA GLY A 143 16.14 14.36 2.59
C GLY A 143 16.75 15.49 1.79
N ASN A 144 18.05 15.71 2.02
CA ASN A 144 18.82 16.84 1.46
C ASN A 144 19.51 16.51 0.13
N GLY A 145 19.31 15.30 -0.38
CA GLY A 145 19.89 14.87 -1.65
C GLY A 145 19.32 15.66 -2.84
N THR A 146 20.15 15.78 -3.88
CA THR A 146 19.78 16.42 -5.16
C THR A 146 19.24 15.44 -6.18
N GLY A 147 19.28 14.14 -5.89
CA GLY A 147 18.65 13.10 -6.70
C GLY A 147 17.14 13.19 -6.67
N GLY A 148 16.49 12.93 -7.80
CA GLY A 148 15.02 12.97 -7.91
C GLY A 148 14.34 11.96 -6.98
N LYS A 149 13.28 12.40 -6.29
CA LYS A 149 12.40 11.57 -5.47
C LYS A 149 11.06 11.39 -6.21
N ILE A 150 10.85 10.19 -6.78
CA ILE A 150 9.77 9.94 -7.73
C ILE A 150 8.82 8.86 -7.21
N LEU A 151 7.52 9.15 -7.23
CA LEU A 151 6.46 8.20 -6.90
C LEU A 151 5.42 8.17 -8.03
N ASN A 152 5.34 7.04 -8.75
CA ASN A 152 4.41 6.86 -9.87
C ASN A 152 3.41 5.73 -9.58
N PRO A 153 2.30 6.02 -8.90
CA PRO A 153 1.28 5.01 -8.63
C PRO A 153 0.40 4.75 -9.86
N VAL A 154 0.10 3.48 -10.08
CA VAL A 154 -0.94 3.02 -10.99
C VAL A 154 -1.98 2.25 -10.21
N THR A 155 -3.24 2.69 -10.24
CA THR A 155 -4.34 2.06 -9.51
C THR A 155 -5.39 1.57 -10.50
N LYS A 156 -5.69 0.27 -10.48
CA LYS A 156 -6.73 -0.36 -11.28
C LYS A 156 -7.81 -0.90 -10.36
N ILE A 157 -9.07 -0.51 -10.58
CA ILE A 157 -10.17 -0.79 -9.66
C ILE A 157 -11.33 -1.42 -10.43
N TYR A 158 -11.63 -2.67 -10.12
CA TYR A 158 -12.78 -3.40 -10.66
C TYR A 158 -13.76 -3.64 -9.52
N VAL A 159 -14.91 -2.96 -9.54
CA VAL A 159 -15.90 -2.97 -8.43
C VAL A 159 -17.12 -3.76 -8.81
N GLY A 160 -17.43 -4.81 -8.06
CA GLY A 160 -18.59 -5.64 -8.23
C GLY A 160 -19.92 -4.93 -7.91
N GLU A 161 -21.01 -5.60 -8.25
CA GLU A 161 -22.38 -5.09 -8.09
C GLU A 161 -22.68 -4.65 -6.64
N ASN A 162 -23.35 -3.51 -6.46
CA ASN A 162 -23.79 -2.91 -5.19
C ASN A 162 -22.63 -2.59 -4.20
N SER A 163 -21.39 -2.62 -4.64
CA SER A 163 -20.22 -2.37 -3.77
C SER A 163 -19.83 -0.89 -3.75
N VAL A 164 -19.10 -0.52 -2.72
CA VAL A 164 -18.57 0.84 -2.54
C VAL A 164 -17.05 0.77 -2.48
N PHE A 165 -16.39 1.62 -3.26
CA PHE A 165 -14.94 1.84 -3.20
C PHE A 165 -14.66 3.30 -2.89
N THR A 166 -13.90 3.56 -1.82
CA THR A 166 -13.44 4.90 -1.45
C THR A 166 -11.93 4.98 -1.64
N LEU A 167 -11.48 5.84 -2.54
CA LEU A 167 -10.08 6.14 -2.80
C LEU A 167 -9.72 7.49 -2.17
N GLU A 168 -8.84 7.47 -1.16
CA GLU A 168 -8.29 8.68 -0.55
C GLU A 168 -6.78 8.73 -0.78
N THR A 169 -6.29 9.74 -1.49
CA THR A 169 -4.86 9.88 -1.74
C THR A 169 -4.36 11.22 -1.23
N THR A 170 -3.19 11.21 -0.59
CA THR A 170 -2.55 12.44 -0.10
C THR A 170 -1.09 12.48 -0.54
N GLN A 171 -0.74 13.48 -1.34
CA GLN A 171 0.63 13.88 -1.61
C GLN A 171 1.04 14.87 -0.52
N ILE A 172 1.80 14.42 0.49
CA ILE A 172 2.07 15.22 1.69
C ILE A 172 3.08 16.33 1.38
N LYS A 173 4.29 15.98 0.94
CA LYS A 173 5.33 16.93 0.47
C LYS A 173 6.55 16.20 -0.09
N GLY A 174 7.48 16.95 -0.70
CA GLY A 174 8.86 16.56 -0.97
C GLY A 174 9.05 15.60 -2.14
N VAL A 175 7.99 15.13 -2.79
CA VAL A 175 8.08 14.34 -4.02
C VAL A 175 8.36 15.31 -5.18
N ASP A 176 9.46 15.08 -5.91
CA ASP A 176 9.88 15.95 -7.00
C ASP A 176 9.08 15.73 -8.28
N SER A 177 8.62 14.50 -8.49
CA SER A 177 7.78 14.13 -9.64
C SER A 177 6.84 12.98 -9.31
N THR A 178 5.60 13.08 -9.82
CA THR A 178 4.62 11.99 -9.72
C THR A 178 3.82 11.91 -11.02
N LYS A 179 3.57 10.67 -11.48
CA LYS A 179 2.61 10.38 -12.53
C LYS A 179 1.62 9.35 -12.00
N ARG A 180 0.45 9.83 -11.59
CA ARG A 180 -0.64 8.98 -11.12
C ARG A 180 -1.53 8.58 -12.29
N GLU A 181 -1.84 7.29 -12.38
CA GLU A 181 -2.83 6.76 -13.33
C GLU A 181 -3.87 5.94 -12.56
N THR A 182 -5.15 6.21 -12.81
CA THR A 182 -6.25 5.49 -12.16
C THR A 182 -7.23 5.00 -13.22
N PHE A 183 -7.49 3.69 -13.23
CA PHE A 183 -8.43 3.03 -14.13
C PHE A 183 -9.55 2.41 -13.30
N VAL A 184 -10.81 2.60 -13.70
CA VAL A 184 -11.96 2.12 -12.92
C VAL A 184 -13.01 1.49 -13.82
N GLU A 185 -13.48 0.32 -13.41
CA GLU A 185 -14.69 -0.33 -13.95
C GLU A 185 -15.69 -0.57 -12.81
N LEU A 186 -16.92 -0.09 -12.98
CA LEU A 186 -17.98 -0.22 -11.99
C LEU A 186 -19.08 -1.16 -12.49
N GLY A 187 -19.40 -2.18 -11.69
CA GLY A 187 -20.57 -3.01 -11.87
C GLY A 187 -21.89 -2.28 -11.57
N PRO A 188 -23.04 -2.96 -11.78
CA PRO A 188 -24.36 -2.36 -11.50
C PRO A 188 -24.47 -1.81 -10.08
N ASN A 189 -24.98 -0.60 -9.93
CA ASN A 189 -25.16 0.10 -8.65
C ASN A 189 -23.89 0.29 -7.80
N ALA A 190 -22.71 -0.04 -8.32
CA ALA A 190 -21.44 0.20 -7.62
C ALA A 190 -21.16 1.71 -7.54
N LYS A 191 -20.45 2.11 -6.49
CA LYS A 191 -20.11 3.51 -6.23
C LYS A 191 -18.61 3.68 -6.01
N LEU A 192 -18.06 4.74 -6.58
CA LEU A 192 -16.69 5.18 -6.34
C LEU A 192 -16.69 6.58 -5.76
N TYR A 193 -15.96 6.77 -4.66
CA TYR A 193 -15.65 8.08 -4.10
C TYR A 193 -14.14 8.31 -4.20
N VAL A 194 -13.73 9.44 -4.75
CA VAL A 194 -12.32 9.80 -4.90
C VAL A 194 -12.06 11.12 -4.18
N THR A 195 -11.05 11.12 -3.33
CA THR A 195 -10.52 12.34 -2.68
C THR A 195 -9.02 12.39 -2.90
N GLU A 196 -8.54 13.43 -3.59
CA GLU A 196 -7.12 13.69 -3.75
C GLU A 196 -6.73 14.97 -3.01
N LYS A 197 -5.67 14.89 -2.22
CA LYS A 197 -5.08 16.03 -1.50
C LYS A 197 -3.65 16.22 -1.99
N LEU A 198 -3.37 17.38 -2.55
CA LEU A 198 -2.02 17.79 -2.94
C LEU A 198 -1.57 18.90 -1.98
N MET A 199 -0.59 18.58 -1.12
CA MET A 199 -0.02 19.50 -0.15
C MET A 199 1.43 19.77 -0.61
N THR A 200 1.68 20.95 -1.15
CA THR A 200 2.99 21.36 -1.69
C THR A 200 3.65 22.39 -0.81
#